data_a724d0545ed2a02eb85fd2e6853d1744
#
_entry.id   a724d0545ed2a02eb85fd2e6853d1744
#
_cell.length_a   1.000
_cell.length_b   1.000
_cell.length_c   1.000
_cell.angle_alpha   90.00
_cell.angle_beta   90.00
_cell.angle_gamma   90.00
#
_symmetry.space_group_name_H-M   'P 1'
#
loop_
_entity.id
_entity.type
_entity.pdbx_description
1 polymer ?
#
loop_
_entity_poly.entity_id
_entity_poly.type
_entity_poly.pdbx_seq_one_letter_code
_entity_poly.pdbx_strand_id
1 'polypeptide(L)'
;MINKRFFKTKDEVEVTFELDVPESVSQVAIVADFLSWEPTLMKKVAKSSLYKFKTRLPKDEEFQFRYLLDEQQWINDPDADQYVSNEFGEENCLISTHV
;
A
#
# COMPACT_ATOMS: atom_id res chain seq x y z
N MET A 1 -3.81 5.48 5.06
CA MET A 1 -5.17 4.89 5.18
C MET A 1 -5.39 3.85 4.10
N ILE A 2 -6.06 2.78 4.44
CA ILE A 2 -6.33 1.69 3.50
C ILE A 2 -7.83 1.45 3.46
N ASN A 3 -8.42 1.57 2.27
CA ASN A 3 -9.86 1.31 2.07
C ASN A 3 -10.03 0.02 1.29
N LYS A 4 -10.93 -0.84 1.75
CA LYS A 4 -11.24 -2.11 1.10
C LYS A 4 -12.70 -2.13 0.69
N ARG A 5 -12.96 -2.52 -0.55
CA ARG A 5 -14.30 -2.69 -1.06
C ARG A 5 -14.50 -4.13 -1.53
N PHE A 6 -15.35 -4.85 -0.83
CA PHE A 6 -15.65 -6.25 -1.15
C PHE A 6 -16.85 -6.31 -2.10
N PHE A 7 -16.72 -7.13 -3.15
CA PHE A 7 -17.81 -7.32 -4.10
C PHE A 7 -18.57 -8.60 -3.75
N LYS A 8 -19.89 -8.53 -3.78
CA LYS A 8 -20.73 -9.68 -3.43
C LYS A 8 -20.67 -10.81 -4.46
N THR A 9 -20.38 -10.46 -5.73
CA THR A 9 -20.46 -11.39 -6.84
C THR A 9 -19.11 -11.73 -7.46
N LYS A 10 -18.02 -11.24 -6.88
CA LYS A 10 -16.67 -11.47 -7.40
C LYS A 10 -15.74 -11.89 -6.28
N ASP A 11 -14.74 -12.70 -6.62
CA ASP A 11 -13.71 -13.13 -5.67
C ASP A 11 -12.55 -12.12 -5.60
N GLU A 12 -12.90 -10.84 -5.70
CA GLU A 12 -11.93 -9.75 -5.67
C GLU A 12 -12.29 -8.72 -4.62
N VAL A 13 -11.27 -8.00 -4.15
CA VAL A 13 -11.40 -6.86 -3.25
C VAL A 13 -10.72 -5.68 -3.91
N GLU A 14 -11.41 -4.56 -4.02
CA GLU A 14 -10.78 -3.32 -4.47
C GLU A 14 -10.12 -2.66 -3.27
N VAL A 15 -8.81 -2.48 -3.34
CA VAL A 15 -8.04 -1.89 -2.25
C VAL A 15 -7.47 -0.57 -2.71
N THR A 16 -7.73 0.48 -1.94
CA THR A 16 -7.18 1.81 -2.18
C THR A 16 -6.21 2.15 -1.06
N PHE A 17 -4.95 2.32 -1.42
CA PHE A 17 -3.91 2.76 -0.51
C PHE A 17 -3.80 4.27 -0.58
N GLU A 18 -3.88 4.94 0.57
CA GLU A 18 -3.75 6.39 0.66
C GLU A 18 -2.66 6.75 1.65
N LEU A 19 -1.80 7.66 1.26
CA LEU A 19 -0.72 8.11 2.12
C LEU A 19 -0.58 9.62 2.03
N ASP A 20 -0.67 10.29 3.17
CA ASP A 20 -0.46 11.72 3.29
C ASP A 20 0.99 11.93 3.73
N VAL A 21 1.73 12.77 3.01
CA VAL A 21 3.16 12.97 3.22
C VAL A 21 3.48 14.46 3.34
N PRO A 22 4.65 14.83 3.91
CA PRO A 22 5.06 16.23 3.93
C PRO A 22 5.21 16.81 2.53
N GLU A 23 5.02 18.10 2.39
CA GLU A 23 5.14 18.79 1.09
C GLU A 23 6.52 18.66 0.47
N SER A 24 7.54 18.39 1.28
CA SER A 24 8.91 18.18 0.78
C SER A 24 9.07 16.90 -0.02
N VAL A 25 8.11 15.96 0.08
CA VAL A 25 8.16 14.71 -0.66
C VAL A 25 7.63 14.95 -2.08
N SER A 26 8.44 14.57 -3.07
CA SER A 26 8.12 14.78 -4.48
C SER A 26 7.40 13.60 -5.13
N GLN A 27 7.65 12.39 -4.64
CA GLN A 27 7.00 11.19 -5.19
C GLN A 27 6.90 10.11 -4.13
N VAL A 28 5.89 9.26 -4.30
CA VAL A 28 5.65 8.11 -3.43
C VAL A 28 5.45 6.88 -4.31
N ALA A 29 6.13 5.80 -3.99
CA ALA A 29 5.93 4.52 -4.64
C ALA A 29 5.42 3.50 -3.62
N ILE A 30 4.60 2.56 -4.08
CA ILE A 30 4.24 1.38 -3.31
C ILE A 30 5.07 0.21 -3.82
N VAL A 31 5.64 -0.56 -2.89
CA VAL A 31 6.44 -1.74 -3.20
C VAL A 31 5.77 -2.90 -2.49
N ALA A 32 5.30 -3.89 -3.24
CA ALA A 32 4.46 -4.95 -2.70
C ALA A 32 4.71 -6.28 -3.39
N ASP A 33 4.38 -7.38 -2.68
CA ASP A 33 4.51 -8.71 -3.25
C ASP A 33 3.58 -8.93 -4.45
N PHE A 34 2.38 -8.35 -4.43
CA PHE A 34 1.45 -8.42 -5.57
C PHE A 34 1.90 -7.56 -6.77
N LEU A 35 2.98 -6.79 -6.61
CA LEU A 35 3.60 -6.01 -7.68
C LEU A 35 5.01 -6.53 -7.99
N SER A 36 5.31 -7.75 -7.58
CA SER A 36 6.63 -8.38 -7.75
C SER A 36 7.76 -7.57 -7.11
N TRP A 37 7.44 -6.85 -6.05
CA TRP A 37 8.36 -5.98 -5.30
C TRP A 37 8.98 -4.86 -6.14
N GLU A 38 8.38 -4.55 -7.29
CA GLU A 38 8.82 -3.43 -8.11
C GLU A 38 8.17 -2.13 -7.64
N PRO A 39 8.94 -1.05 -7.42
CA PRO A 39 8.36 0.23 -7.04
C PRO A 39 7.37 0.72 -8.10
N THR A 40 6.15 1.01 -7.67
CA THR A 40 5.08 1.48 -8.54
C THR A 40 4.62 2.84 -8.02
N LEU A 41 4.72 3.87 -8.85
CA LEU A 41 4.38 5.22 -8.43
C LEU A 41 2.90 5.34 -8.08
N MET A 42 2.63 5.97 -6.94
CA MET A 42 1.29 6.32 -6.53
C MET A 42 0.92 7.68 -7.13
N LYS A 43 -0.38 7.90 -7.32
CA LYS A 43 -0.87 9.11 -7.95
C LYS A 43 -1.17 10.18 -6.91
N LYS A 44 -0.60 11.37 -7.08
CA LYS A 44 -0.88 12.49 -6.20
C LYS A 44 -2.26 13.07 -6.51
N VAL A 45 -3.04 13.30 -5.46
CA VAL A 45 -4.32 13.98 -5.59
C VAL A 45 -4.07 15.48 -5.77
N ALA A 46 -4.70 16.08 -6.76
CA ALA A 46 -4.49 17.49 -7.10
C ALA A 46 -4.67 18.42 -5.89
N LYS A 47 -3.77 19.37 -5.74
CA LYS A 47 -3.79 20.40 -4.67
C LYS A 47 -3.73 19.82 -3.25
N SER A 48 -3.12 18.65 -3.10
CA SER A 48 -2.95 18.03 -1.78
C SER A 48 -1.61 17.34 -1.68
N SER A 49 -1.29 16.86 -0.48
CA SER A 49 -0.11 16.03 -0.24
C SER A 49 -0.48 14.55 -0.15
N LEU A 50 -1.68 14.20 -0.58
CA LEU A 50 -2.20 12.85 -0.53
C LEU A 50 -1.87 12.07 -1.80
N TYR A 51 -1.35 10.87 -1.64
CA TYR A 51 -1.05 9.96 -2.75
C TYR A 51 -1.96 8.74 -2.65
N LYS A 52 -2.44 8.26 -3.78
CA LYS A 52 -3.35 7.11 -3.86
C LYS A 52 -2.86 6.07 -4.85
N PHE A 53 -3.13 4.81 -4.52
CA PHE A 53 -2.95 3.69 -5.43
C PHE A 53 -4.11 2.73 -5.23
N LYS A 54 -4.83 2.44 -6.32
CA LYS A 54 -5.99 1.56 -6.30
C LYS A 54 -5.69 0.30 -7.11
N THR A 55 -6.01 -0.85 -6.55
CA THR A 55 -5.80 -2.12 -7.24
C THR A 55 -6.86 -3.12 -6.80
N ARG A 56 -6.99 -4.21 -7.54
CA ARG A 56 -7.87 -5.32 -7.18
C ARG A 56 -7.02 -6.52 -6.80
N LEU A 57 -7.36 -7.13 -5.69
CA LEU A 57 -6.66 -8.29 -5.14
C LEU A 57 -7.65 -9.42 -4.92
N PRO A 58 -7.20 -10.68 -5.00
CA PRO A 58 -8.08 -11.81 -4.68
C PRO A 58 -8.51 -11.76 -3.21
N LYS A 59 -9.67 -12.33 -2.92
CA LYS A 59 -10.20 -12.47 -1.56
C LYS A 59 -9.43 -13.53 -0.78
N ASP A 60 -9.55 -13.46 0.54
CA ASP A 60 -9.08 -14.48 1.48
C ASP A 60 -7.58 -14.75 1.39
N GLU A 61 -6.80 -13.70 1.14
CA GLU A 61 -5.35 -13.78 1.08
C GLU A 61 -4.71 -12.65 1.87
N GLU A 62 -3.40 -12.74 2.04
CA GLU A 62 -2.62 -11.73 2.73
C GLU A 62 -1.49 -11.28 1.82
N PHE A 63 -1.20 -9.97 1.84
CA PHE A 63 -0.17 -9.38 1.00
C PHE A 63 0.71 -8.46 1.83
N GLN A 64 1.99 -8.40 1.49
CA GLN A 64 2.94 -7.53 2.17
C GLN A 64 3.31 -6.35 1.27
N PHE A 65 3.50 -5.19 1.87
CA PHE A 65 3.84 -3.98 1.13
C PHE A 65 4.57 -2.96 2.02
N ARG A 66 5.21 -2.01 1.36
CA ARG A 66 5.83 -0.85 2.00
C ARG A 66 5.70 0.35 1.07
N TYR A 67 5.93 1.54 1.61
CA TYR A 67 6.00 2.76 0.80
C TYR A 67 7.45 3.23 0.69
N LEU A 68 7.79 3.81 -0.45
CA LEU A 68 9.11 4.38 -0.70
C LEU A 68 8.95 5.84 -1.10
N LEU A 69 9.49 6.75 -0.28
CA LEU A 69 9.40 8.19 -0.52
C LEU A 69 10.67 8.67 -1.23
N ASP A 70 10.49 9.37 -2.35
CA ASP A 70 11.58 9.97 -3.12
C ASP A 70 12.74 8.99 -3.44
N GLU A 71 12.39 7.70 -3.61
CA GLU A 71 13.35 6.63 -3.90
C GLU A 71 14.40 6.41 -2.79
N GLN A 72 14.20 6.96 -1.61
CA GLN A 72 15.20 6.93 -0.55
C GLN A 72 14.69 6.49 0.81
N GLN A 73 13.47 6.87 1.19
CA GLN A 73 12.97 6.64 2.53
C GLN A 73 11.84 5.61 2.55
N TRP A 74 12.05 4.51 3.24
CA TRP A 74 11.04 3.49 3.45
C TRP A 74 10.17 3.85 4.65
N ILE A 75 8.85 3.78 4.47
CA ILE A 75 7.91 3.95 5.58
C ILE A 75 6.82 2.89 5.51
N ASN A 76 6.18 2.67 6.66
CA ASN A 76 5.08 1.74 6.80
C ASN A 76 3.76 2.50 6.99
N ASP A 77 2.66 1.85 6.63
CA ASP A 77 1.32 2.42 6.80
C ASP A 77 0.87 2.22 8.25
N PRO A 78 0.45 3.28 8.96
CA PRO A 78 -0.04 3.11 10.34
C PRO A 78 -1.37 2.34 10.42
N ASP A 79 -2.08 2.20 9.30
CA ASP A 79 -3.37 1.52 9.23
C ASP A 79 -3.28 0.12 8.64
N ALA A 80 -2.09 -0.46 8.54
CA ALA A 80 -1.93 -1.84 8.07
C ALA A 80 -2.59 -2.82 9.03
N ASP A 81 -3.05 -3.95 8.52
CA ASP A 81 -3.70 -4.96 9.35
C ASP A 81 -2.72 -5.60 10.33
N GLN A 82 -1.49 -5.81 9.87
CA GLN A 82 -0.40 -6.35 10.71
C GLN A 82 0.95 -5.86 10.18
N TYR A 83 1.99 -6.12 10.95
CA TYR A 83 3.37 -5.85 10.57
C TYR A 83 4.16 -7.13 10.72
N VAL A 84 4.97 -7.45 9.72
CA VAL A 84 5.71 -8.71 9.64
C VAL A 84 7.20 -8.41 9.52
N SER A 85 8.02 -9.00 10.35
CA SER A 85 9.47 -8.83 10.29
C SER A 85 10.01 -9.38 8.95
N ASN A 86 10.90 -8.63 8.33
CA ASN A 86 11.55 -9.07 7.10
C ASN A 86 13.01 -9.48 7.39
N GLU A 87 13.68 -9.99 6.37
CA GLU A 87 15.04 -10.50 6.50
C GLU A 87 16.09 -9.42 6.76
N PHE A 88 15.73 -8.15 6.60
CA PHE A 88 16.64 -7.03 6.80
C PHE A 88 16.53 -6.42 8.20
N GLY A 89 15.80 -7.05 9.11
CA GLY A 89 15.61 -6.53 10.46
C GLY A 89 14.59 -5.41 10.57
N GLU A 90 13.80 -5.18 9.51
CA GLU A 90 12.73 -4.19 9.48
C GLU A 90 11.38 -4.89 9.42
N GLU A 91 10.31 -4.13 9.28
CA GLU A 91 8.97 -4.69 9.18
C GLU A 91 8.31 -4.29 7.86
N ASN A 92 7.58 -5.23 7.29
CA ASN A 92 6.68 -4.96 6.17
C ASN A 92 5.26 -4.81 6.70
N CYS A 93 4.46 -4.00 6.02
CA CYS A 93 3.03 -3.94 6.29
C CYS A 93 2.36 -5.18 5.70
N LEU A 94 1.31 -5.66 6.36
CA LEU A 94 0.50 -6.74 5.83
C LEU A 94 -0.94 -6.25 5.68
N ILE A 95 -1.53 -6.53 4.52
CA ILE A 95 -2.94 -6.28 4.27
C ILE A 95 -3.64 -7.62 4.04
N SER A 96 -4.79 -7.80 4.71
CA SER A 96 -5.60 -9.01 4.59
C SER A 96 -6.86 -8.71 3.79
N THR A 97 -7.19 -9.60 2.85
CA THR A 97 -8.44 -9.52 2.08
C THR A 97 -9.47 -10.53 2.59
N HIS A 98 -9.30 -11.05 3.79
CA HIS A 98 -10.31 -11.91 4.43
C HIS A 98 -11.55 -11.09 4.78
N VAL A 99 -12.70 -11.71 4.59
CA VAL A 99 -14.00 -11.10 4.87
C VAL A 99 -14.34 -11.20 6.36
#